data_c943d8800faaaebd8bf538bf27dee98e
#
_entry.id   c943d8800faaaebd8bf538bf27dee98e
#
_cell.length_a   1.000
_cell.length_b   1.000
_cell.length_c   1.000
_cell.angle_alpha   90.00
_cell.angle_beta   90.00
_cell.angle_gamma   90.00
#
_symmetry.space_group_name_H-M   'P 1'
#
loop_
_entity.id
_entity.type
_entity.pdbx_description
1 polymer ?
#
loop_
_entity_poly.entity_id
_entity_poly.type
_entity_poly.pdbx_seq_one_letter_code
_entity_poly.pdbx_strand_id
1 'polypeptide(L)'
;MSSKKKGSRLERELFHMFWKQKGWCGLRVAGSGSTTLPAPDLIVGNGSRVLAIECKSGKGRRDIKKEQVDELKIFAKLFGAEPWIGVRFDNMPWHFLQLEKLGKSKGKNYFVDSKLVVSNGIKFEELIGKYKQKRLS
;
A
#
# COMPACT_ATOMS: atom_id res chain seq x y z
N MET A 1 -3.23 -20.18 -10.28
CA MET A 1 -3.24 -19.67 -8.90
C MET A 1 -4.44 -18.76 -8.71
N SER A 2 -5.19 -18.95 -7.63
CA SER A 2 -6.33 -18.10 -7.36
C SER A 2 -5.88 -16.67 -7.01
N SER A 3 -6.75 -15.69 -7.24
CA SER A 3 -6.46 -14.30 -6.92
C SER A 3 -6.12 -14.11 -5.43
N LYS A 4 -6.79 -14.84 -4.54
CA LYS A 4 -6.56 -14.79 -3.11
C LYS A 4 -5.16 -15.29 -2.75
N LYS A 5 -4.73 -16.41 -3.34
CA LYS A 5 -3.37 -16.96 -3.10
C LYS A 5 -2.30 -16.04 -3.65
N LYS A 6 -2.54 -15.44 -4.81
CA LYS A 6 -1.61 -14.47 -5.41
C LYS A 6 -1.47 -13.24 -4.53
N GLY A 7 -2.58 -12.69 -4.03
CA GLY A 7 -2.55 -11.53 -3.15
C GLY A 7 -1.78 -11.80 -1.87
N SER A 8 -2.04 -12.95 -1.22
CA SER A 8 -1.34 -13.34 0.00
C SER A 8 0.17 -13.51 -0.23
N ARG A 9 0.55 -14.10 -1.37
CA ARG A 9 1.95 -14.27 -1.72
C ARG A 9 2.65 -12.92 -1.89
N LEU A 10 1.98 -11.96 -2.55
CA LEU A 10 2.54 -10.64 -2.79
C LEU A 10 2.65 -9.83 -1.49
N GLU A 11 1.69 -9.97 -0.57
CA GLU A 11 1.80 -9.36 0.76
C GLU A 11 3.02 -9.89 1.51
N ARG A 12 3.27 -11.21 1.46
CA ARG A 12 4.46 -11.80 2.06
C ARG A 12 5.74 -11.28 1.42
N GLU A 13 5.73 -11.13 0.10
CA GLU A 13 6.86 -10.54 -0.62
C GLU A 13 7.19 -9.16 -0.07
N LEU A 14 6.20 -8.30 0.05
CA LEU A 14 6.40 -6.95 0.57
C LEU A 14 6.84 -6.97 2.03
N PHE A 15 6.23 -7.81 2.84
CA PHE A 15 6.62 -8.01 4.23
C PHE A 15 8.11 -8.32 4.36
N HIS A 16 8.61 -9.26 3.55
CA HIS A 16 10.02 -9.62 3.56
C HIS A 16 10.90 -8.50 3.02
N MET A 17 10.42 -7.73 2.05
CA MET A 17 11.18 -6.59 1.54
C MET A 17 11.48 -5.59 2.65
N PHE A 18 10.52 -5.31 3.53
CA PHE A 18 10.74 -4.42 4.67
C PHE A 18 11.75 -5.01 5.66
N TRP A 19 11.59 -6.28 6.03
CA TRP A 19 12.50 -6.91 6.99
C TRP A 19 13.94 -7.00 6.49
N LYS A 20 14.16 -7.05 5.18
CA LYS A 20 15.50 -7.06 4.59
C LYS A 20 16.16 -5.68 4.64
N GLN A 21 15.40 -4.62 4.89
CA GLN A 21 15.97 -3.28 4.97
C GLN A 21 16.43 -3.00 6.38
N LYS A 22 17.69 -2.59 6.53
CA LYS A 22 18.24 -2.26 7.84
C LYS A 22 17.40 -1.14 8.48
N GLY A 23 16.98 -1.38 9.72
CA GLY A 23 16.20 -0.40 10.46
C GLY A 23 14.70 -0.48 10.27
N TRP A 24 14.20 -1.39 9.44
CA TRP A 24 12.77 -1.58 9.24
C TRP A 24 12.31 -2.92 9.80
N CYS A 25 11.10 -2.94 10.30
CA CYS A 25 10.41 -4.15 10.73
C CYS A 25 8.93 -4.00 10.47
N GLY A 26 8.17 -5.08 10.61
CA GLY A 26 6.75 -4.98 10.39
C GLY A 26 5.98 -6.23 10.75
N LEU A 27 4.67 -6.11 10.59
CA LEU A 27 3.70 -7.17 10.83
C LEU A 27 2.76 -7.28 9.65
N ARG A 28 2.41 -8.52 9.31
CA ARG A 28 1.25 -8.78 8.47
C ARG A 28 0.05 -8.93 9.41
N VAL A 29 -1.04 -8.27 9.06
CA VAL A 29 -2.25 -8.35 9.89
C VAL A 29 -3.03 -9.58 9.48
N ALA A 30 -3.03 -10.60 10.30
CA ALA A 30 -3.72 -11.85 10.02
C ALA A 30 -5.23 -11.62 9.99
N GLY A 31 -5.89 -12.15 8.94
CA GLY A 31 -7.34 -12.07 8.83
C GLY A 31 -7.89 -10.67 8.61
N SER A 32 -7.09 -9.75 8.07
CA SER A 32 -7.53 -8.36 7.86
C SER A 32 -8.80 -8.28 7.02
N GLY A 33 -8.99 -9.21 6.07
CA GLY A 33 -10.19 -9.25 5.24
C GLY A 33 -11.37 -9.99 5.85
N SER A 34 -11.20 -10.62 7.00
CA SER A 34 -12.24 -11.44 7.63
C SER A 34 -12.80 -10.84 8.92
N THR A 35 -12.33 -9.69 9.32
CA THR A 35 -12.83 -8.97 10.49
C THR A 35 -13.69 -7.80 10.06
N THR A 36 -14.65 -7.41 10.91
CA THR A 36 -15.46 -6.22 10.69
C THR A 36 -14.75 -4.95 11.16
N LEU A 37 -13.62 -5.10 11.85
CA LEU A 37 -12.85 -3.96 12.33
C LEU A 37 -11.86 -3.51 11.25
N PRO A 38 -11.69 -2.21 11.05
CA PRO A 38 -10.71 -1.69 10.10
C PRO A 38 -9.30 -2.15 10.46
N ALA A 39 -8.59 -2.71 9.48
CA ALA A 39 -7.19 -3.10 9.66
C ALA A 39 -6.49 -3.10 8.31
N PRO A 40 -5.28 -2.55 8.24
CA PRO A 40 -4.48 -2.63 7.02
C PRO A 40 -3.89 -4.03 6.85
N ASP A 41 -3.34 -4.31 5.67
CA ASP A 41 -2.69 -5.61 5.44
C ASP A 41 -1.34 -5.70 6.13
N LEU A 42 -0.59 -4.60 6.15
CA LEU A 42 0.72 -4.52 6.82
C LEU A 42 0.83 -3.28 7.68
N ILE A 43 1.56 -3.42 8.79
CA ILE A 43 2.03 -2.28 9.58
C ILE A 43 3.54 -2.43 9.66
N VAL A 44 4.27 -1.43 9.20
CA VAL A 44 5.73 -1.45 9.17
C VAL A 44 6.27 -0.15 9.75
N GLY A 45 7.48 -0.20 10.28
CA GLY A 45 8.07 0.99 10.87
C GLY A 45 9.58 0.91 10.97
N ASN A 46 10.20 2.07 11.20
CA ASN A 46 11.66 2.20 11.31
C ASN A 46 12.10 2.91 12.60
N GLY A 47 11.19 3.05 13.55
CA GLY A 47 11.46 3.77 14.79
C GLY A 47 11.08 5.24 14.75
N SER A 48 11.02 5.84 13.55
CA SER A 48 10.59 7.23 13.36
C SER A 48 9.29 7.33 12.57
N ARG A 49 9.11 6.43 11.61
CA ARG A 49 7.91 6.38 10.77
C ARG A 49 7.19 5.07 10.99
N VAL A 50 5.87 5.13 10.94
CA VAL A 50 5.01 3.94 10.92
C VAL A 50 4.11 4.06 9.70
N LEU A 51 4.07 3.02 8.88
CA LEU A 51 3.24 2.97 7.67
C LEU A 51 2.16 1.92 7.84
N ALA A 52 0.92 2.27 7.54
CA ALA A 52 -0.20 1.34 7.45
C ALA A 52 -0.49 1.15 5.97
N ILE A 53 -0.27 -0.06 5.48
CA ILE A 53 -0.30 -0.34 4.05
C ILE A 53 -1.43 -1.32 3.72
N GLU A 54 -2.31 -0.91 2.82
CA GLU A 54 -3.29 -1.79 2.21
C GLU A 54 -2.77 -2.20 0.85
N CYS A 55 -2.68 -3.52 0.62
CA CYS A 55 -2.08 -4.05 -0.60
C CYS A 55 -3.14 -4.39 -1.64
N LYS A 56 -2.87 -4.02 -2.88
CA LYS A 56 -3.72 -4.34 -4.02
C LYS A 56 -2.85 -4.95 -5.12
N SER A 57 -3.37 -5.97 -5.76
CA SER A 57 -2.68 -6.62 -6.88
C SER A 57 -3.64 -6.81 -8.03
N GLY A 58 -3.13 -7.14 -9.20
CA GLY A 58 -3.95 -7.37 -10.37
C GLY A 58 -3.17 -7.23 -11.65
N LYS A 59 -3.90 -7.20 -12.76
CA LYS A 59 -3.29 -7.16 -14.08
C LYS A 59 -2.94 -5.74 -14.56
N GLY A 60 -3.62 -4.73 -14.07
CA GLY A 60 -3.35 -3.36 -14.50
C GLY A 60 -4.39 -2.36 -14.04
N ARG A 61 -5.43 -2.82 -13.37
CA ARG A 61 -6.45 -1.94 -12.78
C ARG A 61 -7.07 -2.60 -11.56
N ARG A 62 -7.29 -1.81 -10.53
CA ARG A 62 -8.05 -2.23 -9.34
C ARG A 62 -8.95 -1.10 -8.89
N ASP A 63 -10.21 -1.42 -8.69
CA ASP A 63 -11.15 -0.52 -8.04
C ASP A 63 -11.00 -0.67 -6.53
N ILE A 64 -11.15 0.43 -5.82
CA ILE A 64 -11.02 0.48 -4.36
C ILE A 64 -12.25 1.18 -3.82
N LYS A 65 -12.97 0.51 -2.96
CA LYS A 65 -14.20 1.06 -2.40
C LYS A 65 -13.89 2.23 -1.48
N LYS A 66 -14.75 3.24 -1.51
CA LYS A 66 -14.64 4.40 -0.62
C LYS A 66 -14.50 3.97 0.84
N GLU A 67 -15.28 2.96 1.26
CA GLU A 67 -15.25 2.46 2.63
C GLU A 67 -13.87 1.96 3.02
N GLN A 68 -13.17 1.29 2.11
CA GLN A 68 -11.82 0.78 2.38
C GLN A 68 -10.83 1.93 2.58
N VAL A 69 -10.93 2.97 1.76
CA VAL A 69 -10.07 4.16 1.88
C VAL A 69 -10.36 4.89 3.20
N ASP A 70 -11.63 5.08 3.52
CA ASP A 70 -12.02 5.75 4.76
C ASP A 70 -11.54 4.97 5.99
N GLU A 71 -11.67 3.66 5.98
CA GLU A 71 -11.21 2.79 7.07
C GLU A 71 -9.71 2.87 7.27
N LEU A 72 -8.95 2.83 6.18
CA LEU A 72 -7.50 2.95 6.26
C LEU A 72 -7.09 4.31 6.82
N LYS A 73 -7.77 5.36 6.39
CA LYS A 73 -7.49 6.72 6.85
C LYS A 73 -7.75 6.85 8.35
N ILE A 74 -8.87 6.31 8.83
CA ILE A 74 -9.22 6.35 10.25
C ILE A 74 -8.22 5.53 11.07
N PHE A 75 -7.93 4.31 10.63
CA PHE A 75 -6.96 3.45 11.32
C PHE A 75 -5.62 4.15 11.44
N ALA A 76 -5.10 4.67 10.34
CA ALA A 76 -3.78 5.31 10.32
C ALA A 76 -3.74 6.51 11.27
N LYS A 77 -4.78 7.32 11.26
CA LYS A 77 -4.85 8.50 12.13
C LYS A 77 -4.81 8.11 13.61
N LEU A 78 -5.62 7.13 14.00
CA LEU A 78 -5.70 6.70 15.39
C LEU A 78 -4.43 5.96 15.83
N PHE A 79 -3.83 5.21 14.94
CA PHE A 79 -2.63 4.44 15.24
C PHE A 79 -1.35 5.28 15.22
N GLY A 80 -1.40 6.45 14.59
CA GLY A 80 -0.20 7.28 14.40
C GLY A 80 0.64 6.82 13.22
N ALA A 81 0.01 6.31 12.18
CA ALA A 81 0.69 5.78 11.00
C ALA A 81 0.38 6.61 9.75
N GLU A 82 1.23 6.49 8.74
CA GLU A 82 1.00 7.04 7.41
C GLU A 82 0.18 6.03 6.61
N PRO A 83 -0.97 6.42 6.03
CA PRO A 83 -1.75 5.48 5.21
C PRO A 83 -1.18 5.42 3.78
N TRP A 84 -1.00 4.22 3.28
CA TRP A 84 -0.51 3.98 1.93
C TRP A 84 -1.28 2.86 1.25
N ILE A 85 -1.52 3.00 -0.04
CA ILE A 85 -1.97 1.90 -0.88
C ILE A 85 -0.75 1.36 -1.61
N GLY A 86 -0.40 0.11 -1.35
CA GLY A 86 0.68 -0.58 -2.06
C GLY A 86 0.08 -1.36 -3.22
N VAL A 87 0.58 -1.14 -4.42
CA VAL A 87 0.05 -1.75 -5.63
C VAL A 87 1.12 -2.58 -6.34
N ARG A 88 0.80 -3.84 -6.58
CA ARG A 88 1.69 -4.75 -7.30
C ARG A 88 0.94 -5.30 -8.51
N PHE A 89 1.06 -4.61 -9.63
CA PHE A 89 0.48 -5.11 -10.89
C PHE A 89 1.44 -6.10 -11.56
N ASP A 90 0.89 -6.99 -12.37
CA ASP A 90 1.67 -7.99 -13.10
C ASP A 90 2.77 -7.32 -13.92
N ASN A 91 3.97 -7.87 -13.84
CA ASN A 91 5.15 -7.39 -14.56
C ASN A 91 5.59 -5.97 -14.20
N MET A 92 5.15 -5.47 -13.06
CA MET A 92 5.56 -4.15 -12.56
C MET A 92 6.08 -4.29 -11.12
N PRO A 93 7.01 -3.44 -10.71
CA PRO A 93 7.42 -3.43 -9.30
C PRO A 93 6.34 -2.82 -8.41
N TRP A 94 6.49 -2.95 -7.10
CA TRP A 94 5.61 -2.30 -6.16
C TRP A 94 5.62 -0.78 -6.35
N HIS A 95 4.43 -0.21 -6.31
CA HIS A 95 4.24 1.25 -6.27
C HIS A 95 3.39 1.58 -5.05
N PHE A 96 3.63 2.74 -4.47
CA PHE A 96 2.91 3.16 -3.27
C PHE A 96 2.30 4.53 -3.50
N LEU A 97 1.02 4.66 -3.14
CA LEU A 97 0.27 5.89 -3.36
C LEU A 97 -0.31 6.40 -2.04
N GLN A 98 -0.18 7.69 -1.82
CA GLN A 98 -0.94 8.36 -0.78
C GLN A 98 -2.41 8.37 -1.19
N LEU A 99 -3.31 8.45 -0.22
CA LEU A 99 -4.75 8.31 -0.50
C LEU A 99 -5.28 9.40 -1.43
N GLU A 100 -4.76 10.61 -1.32
CA GLU A 100 -5.16 11.73 -2.18
C GLU A 100 -4.64 11.61 -3.62
N LYS A 101 -3.75 10.65 -3.87
CA LYS A 101 -3.21 10.39 -5.21
C LYS A 101 -3.97 9.31 -5.98
N LEU A 102 -4.96 8.69 -5.35
CA LEU A 102 -5.79 7.68 -6.01
C LEU A 102 -6.68 8.34 -7.06
N GLY A 103 -7.02 7.59 -8.11
CA GLY A 103 -7.99 8.03 -9.08
C GLY A 103 -9.40 7.97 -8.50
N LYS A 104 -10.26 8.86 -8.96
CA LYS A 104 -11.67 8.87 -8.54
C LYS A 104 -12.54 8.33 -9.65
N SER A 105 -13.34 7.33 -9.33
CA SER A 105 -14.27 6.73 -10.27
C SER A 105 -15.68 7.27 -10.01
N LYS A 106 -16.63 6.87 -10.86
CA LYS A 106 -18.03 7.23 -10.67
C LYS A 106 -18.53 6.67 -9.34
N GLY A 107 -19.41 7.41 -8.67
CA GLY A 107 -20.06 6.95 -7.46
C GLY A 107 -19.22 7.03 -6.20
N LYS A 108 -18.24 7.93 -6.17
CA LYS A 108 -17.38 8.22 -4.99
C LYS A 108 -16.34 7.14 -4.68
N ASN A 109 -16.21 6.10 -5.50
CA ASN A 109 -15.17 5.09 -5.31
C ASN A 109 -13.85 5.56 -5.93
N TYR A 110 -12.81 4.79 -5.68
CA TYR A 110 -11.46 5.08 -6.15
C TYR A 110 -10.96 4.00 -7.08
N PHE A 111 -9.89 4.26 -7.78
CA PHE A 111 -9.23 3.25 -8.59
C PHE A 111 -7.73 3.55 -8.70
N VAL A 112 -6.99 2.52 -9.08
CA VAL A 112 -5.62 2.64 -9.54
C VAL A 112 -5.51 1.85 -10.83
N ASP A 113 -4.73 2.36 -11.78
CA ASP A 113 -4.37 1.63 -12.98
C ASP A 113 -2.88 1.78 -13.24
N SER A 114 -2.37 1.06 -14.24
CA SER A 114 -0.93 1.05 -14.53
C SER A 114 -0.38 2.44 -14.80
N LYS A 115 -1.12 3.26 -15.52
CA LYS A 115 -0.69 4.62 -15.85
C LYS A 115 -0.65 5.51 -14.60
N LEU A 116 -1.67 5.40 -13.78
CA LEU A 116 -1.80 6.23 -12.58
C LEU A 116 -0.73 5.90 -11.54
N VAL A 117 -0.42 4.61 -11.35
CA VAL A 117 0.60 4.24 -10.35
C VAL A 117 1.99 4.73 -10.77
N VAL A 118 2.28 4.76 -12.07
CA VAL A 118 3.55 5.30 -12.55
C VAL A 118 3.61 6.81 -12.37
N SER A 119 2.52 7.53 -12.67
CA SER A 119 2.51 8.99 -12.60
C SER A 119 2.38 9.52 -11.17
N ASN A 120 1.61 8.86 -10.32
CA ASN A 120 1.27 9.37 -8.98
C ASN A 120 1.90 8.59 -7.83
N GLY A 121 2.43 7.42 -8.09
CA GLY A 121 3.00 6.55 -7.06
C GLY A 121 4.50 6.72 -6.93
N ILE A 122 5.04 6.17 -5.84
CA ILE A 122 6.48 6.11 -5.62
C ILE A 122 6.91 4.65 -5.48
N LYS A 123 8.18 4.39 -5.75
CA LYS A 123 8.72 3.03 -5.63
C LYS A 123 9.16 2.75 -4.20
N PHE A 124 9.47 1.49 -3.93
CA PHE A 124 9.83 1.03 -2.59
C PHE A 124 11.01 1.80 -2.00
N GLU A 125 12.07 1.99 -2.77
CA GLU A 125 13.28 2.69 -2.29
C GLU A 125 12.97 4.12 -1.89
N GLU A 126 12.11 4.79 -2.61
CA GLU A 126 11.70 6.15 -2.26
C GLU A 126 10.80 6.14 -1.02
N LEU A 127 9.90 5.15 -0.91
CA LEU A 127 9.03 5.02 0.24
C LEU A 127 9.81 4.91 1.54
N ILE A 128 10.86 4.08 1.56
CA ILE A 128 11.67 3.88 2.77
C ILE A 128 12.73 4.96 2.97
N GLY A 129 12.80 5.95 2.08
CA GLY A 129 13.73 7.07 2.21
C GLY A 129 15.16 6.77 1.83
N LYS A 130 15.44 5.60 1.25
CA LYS A 130 16.79 5.23 0.81
C LYS A 130 17.23 6.04 -0.39
N TYR A 131 16.26 6.51 -1.17
CA TYR A 131 16.48 7.24 -2.39
C TYR A 131 15.46 8.39 -2.44
N LYS A 132 15.98 9.61 -2.48
CA LYS A 132 15.14 10.78 -2.74
C LYS A 132 15.47 11.26 -4.13
N GLN A 133 14.44 11.34 -4.97
CA GLN A 133 14.60 11.97 -6.26
C GLN A 133 15.04 13.43 -6.01
N LYS A 134 16.23 13.79 -6.47
CA LYS A 134 16.70 15.15 -6.35
C LYS A 134 15.76 16.04 -7.16
N ARG A 135 15.00 16.86 -6.46
CA ARG A 135 14.31 17.95 -7.13
C ARG A 135 15.33 19.03 -7.41
N LEU A 136 15.45 19.34 -8.68
CA LEU A 136 16.20 20.51 -9.07
C LEU A 136 15.45 21.73 -8.52
N SER A 137 16.00 22.33 -7.52
CA SER A 137 15.50 23.59 -7.01
C SER A 137 15.91 24.71 -7.95
#